data_ce9d70d54863651a522f577117a3b74e
#
_entry.id   ce9d70d54863651a522f577117a3b74e
#
_cell.length_a   1.000
_cell.length_b   1.000
_cell.length_c   1.000
_cell.angle_alpha   90.00
_cell.angle_beta   90.00
_cell.angle_gamma   90.00
#
_symmetry.space_group_name_H-M   'P 1'
#
loop_
_entity.id
_entity.type
_entity.pdbx_description
1 polymer ?
#
loop_
_entity_poly.entity_id
_entity_poly.type
_entity_poly.pdbx_seq_one_letter_code
_entity_poly.pdbx_strand_id
1 'polypeptide(L)'
;MGQDVSGMDRQTLTALVSQRAASVSVTLVVEGTSTTVPLSQVARIDTRATVEAAVSGSGSPLPLLRGILRKREVMVRYTTDKNARAALVSRLSNTLRDHVVEPTVTWNDGSGGFTASSGRSGDAIDPGDVDSAVDAAARKLSDHVAPVSIRRTEPTVSLQEANTVARSANALLDAELSVTVDGTAHTATKAQKASWIDFPVKDSRIVPTVSPEKVKAWVSSLTKEAERDPVNAINDVDSAGTVLQLARPGKSGRRAGNIEPVTTALVQGLGQDTSVSQEISWNEVPHSVENRVVPSGPERFAYQARAGEKWVDVNLTDSTLTAYEGQEVVYGPILINHGGVGHETVTGTYKIYLRYQAQDMGCTPEWPYCERGVPWVSYWHKSYALHGAPWVKEFGIGTDESSHGCINIPVAEAQRIWQWSEIGTTVVTHY
;
A
#
# COMPACT_ATOMS: atom_id res chain seq x y z
N MET A 1 10.91 -47.49 -9.65
CA MET A 1 11.61 -47.82 -8.40
C MET A 1 12.50 -49.07 -8.55
N GLY A 2 12.10 -50.08 -9.25
CA GLY A 2 12.83 -51.36 -9.30
C GLY A 2 13.01 -52.04 -7.93
N GLN A 3 12.30 -51.57 -6.91
CA GLN A 3 12.42 -52.05 -5.54
C GLN A 3 11.40 -53.14 -5.29
N ASP A 4 11.83 -54.25 -4.66
CA ASP A 4 10.94 -55.31 -4.21
C ASP A 4 10.13 -54.78 -3.01
N VAL A 5 8.84 -54.82 -3.13
CA VAL A 5 7.87 -54.37 -2.11
C VAL A 5 7.03 -55.56 -1.57
N SER A 6 7.42 -56.78 -1.89
CA SER A 6 6.78 -57.99 -1.42
C SER A 6 6.77 -58.06 0.11
N GLY A 7 5.60 -58.30 0.70
CA GLY A 7 5.47 -58.39 2.16
C GLY A 7 5.40 -57.08 2.93
N MET A 8 5.46 -55.94 2.25
CA MET A 8 5.26 -54.66 2.91
C MET A 8 3.76 -54.45 3.23
N ASP A 9 3.49 -53.94 4.44
CA ASP A 9 2.14 -53.49 4.78
C ASP A 9 1.78 -52.18 4.09
N ARG A 10 0.49 -51.81 4.13
CA ARG A 10 -0.04 -50.60 3.47
C ARG A 10 0.61 -49.32 4.00
N GLN A 11 0.89 -49.24 5.29
CA GLN A 11 1.45 -48.04 5.94
C GLN A 11 2.92 -47.84 5.50
N THR A 12 3.74 -48.88 5.55
CA THR A 12 5.13 -48.88 5.10
C THR A 12 5.22 -48.53 3.61
N LEU A 13 4.33 -49.09 2.79
CA LEU A 13 4.31 -48.85 1.35
C LEU A 13 3.86 -47.39 1.06
N THR A 14 2.91 -46.86 1.81
CA THR A 14 2.50 -45.46 1.69
C THR A 14 3.62 -44.50 2.04
N ALA A 15 4.34 -44.78 3.14
CA ALA A 15 5.52 -43.97 3.55
C ALA A 15 6.62 -44.01 2.47
N LEU A 16 6.91 -45.18 1.94
CA LEU A 16 7.93 -45.38 0.89
C LEU A 16 7.58 -44.60 -0.39
N VAL A 17 6.36 -44.74 -0.89
CA VAL A 17 5.89 -44.02 -2.11
C VAL A 17 5.91 -42.52 -1.90
N SER A 18 5.42 -42.02 -0.75
CA SER A 18 5.43 -40.62 -0.43
C SER A 18 6.83 -40.02 -0.30
N GLN A 19 7.73 -40.69 0.39
CA GLN A 19 9.13 -40.30 0.53
C GLN A 19 9.81 -40.24 -0.85
N ARG A 20 9.62 -41.27 -1.67
CA ARG A 20 10.16 -41.29 -3.03
C ARG A 20 9.59 -40.19 -3.89
N ALA A 21 8.27 -39.98 -3.86
CA ALA A 21 7.63 -38.91 -4.63
C ALA A 21 8.18 -37.52 -4.29
N ALA A 22 8.60 -37.29 -3.03
CA ALA A 22 9.18 -36.05 -2.59
C ALA A 22 10.67 -35.89 -2.99
N SER A 23 11.39 -36.98 -3.19
CA SER A 23 12.84 -36.94 -3.46
C SER A 23 13.23 -37.09 -4.94
N VAL A 24 12.29 -37.52 -5.80
CA VAL A 24 12.58 -37.76 -7.22
C VAL A 24 12.74 -36.44 -7.97
N SER A 25 13.77 -36.40 -8.82
CA SER A 25 14.05 -35.25 -9.69
C SER A 25 14.14 -35.67 -11.17
N VAL A 26 13.95 -34.69 -12.04
CA VAL A 26 14.17 -34.78 -13.49
C VAL A 26 15.29 -33.85 -13.87
N THR A 27 16.34 -34.39 -14.49
CA THR A 27 17.46 -33.61 -15.00
C THR A 27 17.37 -33.55 -16.53
N LEU A 28 17.21 -32.37 -17.06
CA LEU A 28 17.13 -32.10 -18.49
C LEU A 28 18.49 -31.54 -18.95
N VAL A 29 19.05 -32.14 -19.99
CA VAL A 29 20.35 -31.75 -20.53
C VAL A 29 20.15 -31.08 -21.89
N VAL A 30 20.45 -29.78 -21.94
CA VAL A 30 20.33 -28.93 -23.12
C VAL A 30 21.73 -28.43 -23.48
N GLU A 31 22.25 -28.76 -24.66
CA GLU A 31 23.59 -28.35 -25.13
C GLU A 31 24.70 -28.57 -24.08
N GLY A 32 24.64 -29.66 -23.35
CA GLY A 32 25.60 -29.97 -22.29
C GLY A 32 25.34 -29.29 -20.94
N THR A 33 24.39 -28.38 -20.86
CA THR A 33 23.97 -27.75 -19.59
C THR A 33 22.83 -28.55 -18.96
N SER A 34 22.99 -28.91 -17.70
CA SER A 34 21.98 -29.68 -16.95
C SER A 34 21.12 -28.79 -16.07
N THR A 35 19.81 -28.93 -16.19
CA THR A 35 18.82 -28.32 -15.30
C THR A 35 18.06 -29.41 -14.58
N THR A 36 18.08 -29.40 -13.24
CA THR A 36 17.37 -30.37 -12.40
C THR A 36 16.16 -29.71 -11.75
N VAL A 37 15.01 -30.35 -11.88
CA VAL A 37 13.76 -29.91 -11.24
C VAL A 37 13.14 -31.05 -10.43
N PRO A 38 12.59 -30.78 -9.23
CA PRO A 38 11.80 -31.77 -8.48
C PRO A 38 10.59 -32.25 -9.30
N LEU A 39 10.36 -33.57 -9.32
CA LEU A 39 9.22 -34.15 -10.03
C LEU A 39 7.89 -33.54 -9.54
N SER A 40 7.77 -33.21 -8.25
CA SER A 40 6.60 -32.60 -7.62
C SER A 40 6.19 -31.25 -8.21
N GLN A 41 7.08 -30.56 -8.92
CA GLN A 41 6.78 -29.28 -9.60
C GLN A 41 6.04 -29.49 -10.94
N VAL A 42 6.16 -30.66 -11.58
CA VAL A 42 5.69 -30.90 -12.95
C VAL A 42 4.73 -32.11 -13.06
N ALA A 43 4.63 -32.91 -12.01
CA ALA A 43 3.71 -34.05 -11.92
C ALA A 43 3.31 -34.31 -10.46
N ARG A 44 2.11 -34.84 -10.27
CA ARG A 44 1.58 -35.23 -8.96
C ARG A 44 1.41 -36.75 -8.90
N ILE A 45 2.09 -37.40 -7.97
CA ILE A 45 1.95 -38.83 -7.73
C ILE A 45 0.70 -39.08 -6.89
N ASP A 46 -0.16 -39.98 -7.37
CA ASP A 46 -1.29 -40.50 -6.59
C ASP A 46 -0.80 -41.69 -5.74
N THR A 47 -0.31 -41.33 -4.54
CA THR A 47 0.21 -42.29 -3.58
C THR A 47 -0.84 -43.33 -3.21
N ARG A 48 -2.11 -42.90 -2.98
CA ARG A 48 -3.19 -43.77 -2.59
C ARG A 48 -3.50 -44.79 -3.68
N ALA A 49 -3.75 -44.34 -4.89
CA ALA A 49 -4.06 -45.24 -6.01
C ALA A 49 -2.87 -46.15 -6.36
N THR A 50 -1.63 -45.70 -6.20
CA THR A 50 -0.42 -46.50 -6.40
C THR A 50 -0.35 -47.62 -5.37
N VAL A 51 -0.55 -47.31 -4.10
CA VAL A 51 -0.55 -48.29 -3.00
C VAL A 51 -1.73 -49.28 -3.15
N GLU A 52 -2.92 -48.81 -3.48
CA GLU A 52 -4.07 -49.67 -3.73
C GLU A 52 -3.79 -50.64 -4.88
N ALA A 53 -3.20 -50.18 -5.97
CA ALA A 53 -2.80 -51.05 -7.09
C ALA A 53 -1.75 -52.10 -6.71
N ALA A 54 -0.87 -51.82 -5.74
CA ALA A 54 0.10 -52.75 -5.22
C ALA A 54 -0.54 -53.82 -4.32
N VAL A 55 -1.43 -53.42 -3.43
CA VAL A 55 -2.05 -54.32 -2.43
C VAL A 55 -3.19 -55.12 -3.00
N SER A 56 -4.01 -54.61 -3.93
CA SER A 56 -5.19 -55.28 -4.48
C SER A 56 -4.90 -56.56 -5.30
N GLY A 57 -3.65 -56.85 -5.56
CA GLY A 57 -3.23 -58.06 -6.25
C GLY A 57 -2.75 -59.21 -5.35
N SER A 58 -2.77 -59.02 -4.01
CA SER A 58 -2.27 -60.02 -3.05
C SER A 58 -3.36 -61.00 -2.57
N GLY A 59 -4.61 -60.86 -3.05
CA GLY A 59 -5.78 -61.56 -2.52
C GLY A 59 -6.30 -62.75 -3.36
N SER A 60 -5.49 -63.48 -4.12
CA SER A 60 -5.95 -64.68 -4.80
C SER A 60 -5.59 -65.95 -4.00
N PRO A 61 -6.56 -66.76 -3.54
CA PRO A 61 -6.32 -67.90 -2.63
C PRO A 61 -5.97 -69.21 -3.34
N LEU A 62 -5.16 -69.22 -4.38
CA LEU A 62 -4.70 -70.43 -5.02
C LEU A 62 -3.18 -70.51 -5.06
N PRO A 63 -2.51 -71.05 -4.02
CA PRO A 63 -1.06 -71.07 -3.94
C PRO A 63 -0.38 -72.35 -4.36
N LEU A 64 -0.89 -73.26 -5.14
CA LEU A 64 -0.20 -74.55 -5.23
C LEU A 64 0.17 -75.14 -6.62
N LEU A 65 0.02 -74.41 -7.70
CA LEU A 65 0.39 -74.99 -9.00
C LEU A 65 0.87 -73.96 -10.05
N ARG A 66 1.92 -73.18 -9.79
CA ARG A 66 2.71 -72.62 -10.90
C ARG A 66 4.06 -72.09 -10.38
N GLY A 67 5.07 -72.90 -10.43
CA GLY A 67 6.48 -72.55 -10.15
C GLY A 67 7.09 -71.66 -11.23
N ILE A 68 6.48 -70.51 -11.52
CA ILE A 68 7.08 -69.40 -12.23
C ILE A 68 6.58 -68.12 -11.52
N LEU A 69 7.34 -67.66 -10.53
CA LEU A 69 7.16 -66.35 -9.92
C LEU A 69 7.46 -65.26 -10.97
N ARG A 70 6.49 -64.89 -11.78
CA ARG A 70 6.57 -63.69 -12.58
C ARG A 70 6.49 -62.54 -11.59
N LYS A 71 7.59 -61.79 -11.42
CA LYS A 71 7.59 -60.54 -10.71
C LYS A 71 6.52 -59.65 -11.31
N ARG A 72 5.55 -59.27 -10.49
CA ARG A 72 4.48 -58.34 -10.90
C ARG A 72 5.01 -56.93 -10.77
N GLU A 73 5.06 -56.20 -11.86
CA GLU A 73 5.36 -54.76 -11.82
C GLU A 73 4.10 -53.97 -11.52
N VAL A 74 4.19 -53.10 -10.50
CA VAL A 74 3.14 -52.16 -10.15
C VAL A 74 3.48 -50.82 -10.78
N MET A 75 2.57 -50.35 -11.66
CA MET A 75 2.73 -49.01 -12.28
C MET A 75 2.34 -47.90 -11.33
N VAL A 76 3.17 -46.90 -11.19
CA VAL A 76 2.89 -45.69 -10.42
C VAL A 76 1.74 -44.92 -11.07
N ARG A 77 0.77 -44.52 -10.29
CA ARG A 77 -0.33 -43.63 -10.71
C ARG A 77 0.06 -42.18 -10.49
N TYR A 78 -0.07 -41.34 -11.50
CA TYR A 78 0.28 -39.94 -11.45
C TYR A 78 -0.60 -39.11 -12.40
N THR A 79 -0.68 -37.83 -12.15
CA THR A 79 -1.24 -36.82 -13.04
C THR A 79 -0.17 -35.79 -13.38
N THR A 80 -0.25 -35.25 -14.58
CA THR A 80 0.71 -34.26 -15.06
C THR A 80 0.11 -32.87 -14.96
N ASP A 81 0.92 -31.90 -14.54
CA ASP A 81 0.55 -30.50 -14.59
C ASP A 81 1.02 -29.90 -15.92
N LYS A 82 0.09 -29.77 -16.86
CA LYS A 82 0.37 -29.24 -18.19
C LYS A 82 0.91 -27.80 -18.14
N ASN A 83 0.38 -26.95 -17.25
CA ASN A 83 0.81 -25.56 -17.13
C ASN A 83 2.24 -25.46 -16.56
N ALA A 84 2.54 -26.25 -15.52
CA ALA A 84 3.87 -26.30 -14.96
C ALA A 84 4.91 -26.82 -15.95
N ARG A 85 4.57 -27.82 -16.77
CA ARG A 85 5.43 -28.33 -17.86
C ARG A 85 5.66 -27.28 -18.94
N ALA A 86 4.61 -26.61 -19.40
CA ALA A 86 4.74 -25.51 -20.39
C ALA A 86 5.61 -24.38 -19.86
N ALA A 87 5.44 -24.01 -18.59
CA ALA A 87 6.29 -23.01 -17.93
C ALA A 87 7.74 -23.45 -17.83
N LEU A 88 8.00 -24.75 -17.58
CA LEU A 88 9.37 -25.29 -17.58
C LEU A 88 10.01 -25.22 -18.97
N VAL A 89 9.29 -25.64 -20.02
CA VAL A 89 9.73 -25.54 -21.42
C VAL A 89 10.05 -24.11 -21.78
N SER A 90 9.15 -23.16 -21.49
CA SER A 90 9.36 -21.73 -21.75
C SER A 90 10.58 -21.18 -21.03
N ARG A 91 10.75 -21.52 -19.73
CA ARG A 91 11.91 -21.08 -18.94
C ARG A 91 13.22 -21.61 -19.52
N LEU A 92 13.27 -22.86 -19.92
CA LEU A 92 14.47 -23.46 -20.53
C LEU A 92 14.74 -22.87 -21.92
N SER A 93 13.71 -22.68 -22.74
CA SER A 93 13.83 -22.04 -24.04
C SER A 93 14.41 -20.62 -23.93
N ASN A 94 13.99 -19.84 -22.94
CA ASN A 94 14.49 -18.48 -22.72
C ASN A 94 15.98 -18.43 -22.30
N THR A 95 16.59 -19.55 -21.93
CA THR A 95 18.05 -19.61 -21.66
C THR A 95 18.88 -19.82 -22.91
N LEU A 96 18.26 -20.19 -24.02
CA LEU A 96 18.94 -20.38 -25.29
C LEU A 96 19.42 -19.05 -25.85
N ARG A 97 20.60 -19.05 -26.48
CA ARG A 97 21.22 -17.83 -27.01
C ARG A 97 20.38 -17.14 -28.08
N ASP A 98 19.73 -17.92 -28.95
CA ASP A 98 18.88 -17.43 -30.05
C ASP A 98 17.43 -17.91 -29.84
N HIS A 99 16.90 -17.67 -28.64
CA HIS A 99 15.54 -18.07 -28.30
C HIS A 99 14.48 -17.32 -29.12
N VAL A 100 13.30 -17.94 -29.25
CA VAL A 100 12.14 -17.31 -29.88
C VAL A 100 11.69 -16.09 -29.09
N VAL A 101 11.40 -15.00 -29.77
CA VAL A 101 10.89 -13.77 -29.17
C VAL A 101 9.46 -13.55 -29.66
N GLU A 102 8.52 -13.51 -28.75
CA GLU A 102 7.12 -13.19 -29.05
C GLU A 102 6.97 -11.70 -29.40
N PRO A 103 6.03 -11.33 -30.28
CA PRO A 103 5.63 -9.94 -30.45
C PRO A 103 5.15 -9.36 -29.12
N THR A 104 5.48 -8.11 -28.87
CA THR A 104 5.05 -7.41 -27.63
C THR A 104 4.25 -6.17 -27.98
N VAL A 105 3.36 -5.77 -27.07
CA VAL A 105 2.64 -4.49 -27.10
C VAL A 105 3.18 -3.64 -25.96
N THR A 106 3.71 -2.48 -26.27
CA THR A 106 4.34 -1.57 -25.31
C THR A 106 3.87 -0.15 -25.52
N TRP A 107 3.82 0.62 -24.42
CA TRP A 107 3.57 2.04 -24.47
C TRP A 107 4.74 2.78 -25.14
N ASN A 108 4.44 3.72 -26.01
CA ASN A 108 5.42 4.57 -26.68
C ASN A 108 5.10 6.05 -26.38
N ASP A 109 5.93 6.68 -25.55
CA ASP A 109 5.77 8.08 -25.15
C ASP A 109 5.78 9.03 -26.34
N GLY A 110 6.58 8.75 -27.37
CA GLY A 110 6.71 9.60 -28.57
C GLY A 110 5.45 9.65 -29.40
N SER A 111 4.69 8.55 -29.48
CA SER A 111 3.40 8.48 -30.21
C SER A 111 2.20 8.70 -29.29
N GLY A 112 2.37 8.66 -27.96
CA GLY A 112 1.30 8.74 -26.98
C GLY A 112 0.31 7.57 -27.06
N GLY A 113 0.79 6.38 -27.41
CA GLY A 113 -0.03 5.20 -27.58
C GLY A 113 0.73 3.88 -27.51
N PHE A 114 0.00 2.78 -27.48
CA PHE A 114 0.58 1.45 -27.57
C PHE A 114 1.02 1.14 -29.00
N THR A 115 2.17 0.52 -29.12
CA THR A 115 2.73 0.03 -30.39
C THR A 115 3.14 -1.43 -30.25
N ALA A 116 3.02 -2.19 -31.33
CA ALA A 116 3.48 -3.57 -31.37
C ALA A 116 4.91 -3.65 -31.94
N SER A 117 5.74 -4.49 -31.32
CA SER A 117 7.03 -4.89 -31.89
C SER A 117 6.91 -6.26 -32.54
N SER A 118 7.71 -6.52 -33.60
CA SER A 118 7.75 -7.83 -34.25
C SER A 118 8.41 -8.86 -33.35
N GLY A 119 7.84 -10.05 -33.34
CA GLY A 119 8.52 -11.23 -32.82
C GLY A 119 9.65 -11.71 -33.75
N ARG A 120 10.41 -12.67 -33.29
CA ARG A 120 11.51 -13.27 -34.06
C ARG A 120 11.51 -14.78 -33.82
N SER A 121 11.54 -15.54 -34.91
CA SER A 121 11.78 -16.99 -34.84
C SER A 121 13.10 -17.28 -34.17
N GLY A 122 13.14 -18.33 -33.40
CA GLY A 122 14.29 -18.68 -32.58
C GLY A 122 14.27 -20.14 -32.18
N ASP A 123 15.23 -20.49 -31.38
CA ASP A 123 15.38 -21.81 -30.84
C ASP A 123 14.47 -22.01 -29.62
N ALA A 124 13.82 -23.15 -29.55
CA ALA A 124 12.99 -23.55 -28.43
C ALA A 124 13.24 -25.02 -28.08
N ILE A 125 13.05 -25.36 -26.84
CA ILE A 125 13.10 -26.73 -26.32
C ILE A 125 11.91 -27.52 -26.91
N ASP A 126 12.16 -28.78 -27.32
CA ASP A 126 11.06 -29.68 -27.73
C ASP A 126 10.22 -30.08 -26.51
N PRO A 127 8.93 -29.69 -26.44
CA PRO A 127 8.07 -30.04 -25.33
C PRO A 127 7.90 -31.56 -25.16
N GLY A 128 7.98 -32.34 -26.25
CA GLY A 128 7.82 -33.79 -26.24
C GLY A 128 8.94 -34.49 -25.48
N ASP A 129 10.16 -33.96 -25.56
CA ASP A 129 11.32 -34.54 -24.82
C ASP A 129 11.15 -34.28 -23.31
N VAL A 130 10.66 -33.07 -22.92
CA VAL A 130 10.38 -32.74 -21.53
C VAL A 130 9.25 -33.61 -20.99
N ASP A 131 8.17 -33.78 -21.76
CA ASP A 131 7.06 -34.66 -21.39
C ASP A 131 7.51 -36.09 -21.20
N SER A 132 8.32 -36.60 -22.12
CA SER A 132 8.86 -37.96 -22.07
C SER A 132 9.77 -38.17 -20.84
N ALA A 133 10.61 -37.19 -20.52
CA ALA A 133 11.49 -37.25 -19.35
C ALA A 133 10.70 -37.24 -18.02
N VAL A 134 9.73 -36.36 -17.92
CA VAL A 134 8.84 -36.29 -16.72
C VAL A 134 8.04 -37.55 -16.56
N ASP A 135 7.48 -38.10 -17.65
CA ASP A 135 6.71 -39.33 -17.61
C ASP A 135 7.58 -40.53 -17.25
N ALA A 136 8.83 -40.61 -17.74
CA ALA A 136 9.77 -41.64 -17.39
C ALA A 136 10.09 -41.62 -15.89
N ALA A 137 10.38 -40.45 -15.33
CA ALA A 137 10.63 -40.28 -13.91
C ALA A 137 9.42 -40.66 -13.05
N ALA A 138 8.20 -40.19 -13.45
CA ALA A 138 6.96 -40.46 -12.72
C ALA A 138 6.60 -41.95 -12.72
N ARG A 139 6.65 -42.61 -13.87
CA ARG A 139 6.34 -44.05 -14.00
C ARG A 139 7.25 -44.93 -13.18
N LYS A 140 8.55 -44.61 -13.14
CA LYS A 140 9.57 -45.40 -12.39
C LYS A 140 9.73 -44.93 -10.96
N LEU A 141 9.25 -43.76 -10.62
CA LEU A 141 9.44 -43.04 -9.35
C LEU A 141 10.93 -43.05 -8.96
N SER A 142 11.78 -42.65 -9.89
CA SER A 142 13.25 -42.58 -9.77
C SER A 142 13.77 -41.41 -10.55
N ASP A 143 14.89 -40.86 -10.11
CA ASP A 143 15.58 -39.80 -10.82
C ASP A 143 15.78 -40.19 -12.29
N HIS A 144 15.58 -39.22 -13.17
CA HIS A 144 15.72 -39.42 -14.60
C HIS A 144 16.53 -38.30 -15.22
N VAL A 145 17.51 -38.67 -16.04
CA VAL A 145 18.33 -37.73 -16.81
C VAL A 145 18.01 -37.96 -18.27
N ALA A 146 17.61 -36.92 -18.99
CA ALA A 146 17.28 -37.00 -20.40
C ALA A 146 17.91 -35.85 -21.20
N PRO A 147 18.48 -36.11 -22.39
CA PRO A 147 18.77 -35.04 -23.33
C PRO A 147 17.48 -34.42 -23.86
N VAL A 148 17.50 -33.14 -24.15
CA VAL A 148 16.39 -32.42 -24.71
C VAL A 148 16.82 -31.75 -26.00
N SER A 149 16.06 -31.97 -27.06
CA SER A 149 16.31 -31.41 -28.39
C SER A 149 15.90 -29.97 -28.50
N ILE A 150 16.63 -29.24 -29.31
CA ILE A 150 16.32 -27.86 -29.69
C ILE A 150 15.75 -27.89 -31.10
N ARG A 151 14.70 -27.07 -31.32
CA ARG A 151 14.12 -26.89 -32.66
C ARG A 151 13.85 -25.42 -32.93
N ARG A 152 14.02 -25.02 -34.18
CA ARG A 152 13.63 -23.71 -34.65
C ARG A 152 12.11 -23.57 -34.59
N THR A 153 11.64 -22.50 -33.99
CA THR A 153 10.20 -22.26 -33.76
C THR A 153 9.85 -20.84 -34.11
N GLU A 154 8.72 -20.65 -34.73
CA GLU A 154 8.13 -19.31 -34.95
C GLU A 154 7.43 -18.83 -33.69
N PRO A 155 7.28 -17.49 -33.49
CA PRO A 155 6.44 -16.95 -32.45
C PRO A 155 5.03 -17.52 -32.48
N THR A 156 4.44 -17.75 -31.32
CA THR A 156 3.07 -18.29 -31.22
C THR A 156 2.01 -17.23 -31.49
N VAL A 157 2.35 -15.96 -31.32
CA VAL A 157 1.53 -14.80 -31.62
C VAL A 157 2.01 -14.16 -32.93
N SER A 158 1.13 -13.75 -33.81
CA SER A 158 1.46 -13.02 -35.01
C SER A 158 1.62 -11.52 -34.74
N LEU A 159 2.47 -10.83 -35.56
CA LEU A 159 2.58 -9.37 -35.50
C LEU A 159 1.23 -8.70 -35.83
N GLN A 160 0.40 -9.30 -36.70
CA GLN A 160 -0.92 -8.78 -37.04
C GLN A 160 -1.85 -8.78 -35.82
N GLU A 161 -1.81 -9.84 -35.01
CA GLU A 161 -2.56 -9.90 -33.76
C GLU A 161 -2.07 -8.86 -32.76
N ALA A 162 -0.75 -8.75 -32.55
CA ALA A 162 -0.18 -7.74 -31.65
C ALA A 162 -0.57 -6.31 -32.06
N ASN A 163 -0.57 -6.00 -33.38
CA ASN A 163 -1.03 -4.70 -33.90
C ASN A 163 -2.53 -4.48 -33.66
N THR A 164 -3.33 -5.54 -33.74
CA THR A 164 -4.78 -5.45 -33.47
C THR A 164 -5.04 -5.18 -32.00
N VAL A 165 -4.33 -5.88 -31.11
CA VAL A 165 -4.39 -5.66 -29.67
C VAL A 165 -3.93 -4.25 -29.30
N ALA A 166 -2.83 -3.76 -29.89
CA ALA A 166 -2.34 -2.41 -29.66
C ALA A 166 -3.40 -1.34 -30.03
N ARG A 167 -4.07 -1.51 -31.18
CA ARG A 167 -5.17 -0.59 -31.58
C ARG A 167 -6.37 -0.64 -30.63
N SER A 168 -6.79 -1.82 -30.23
CA SER A 168 -7.89 -1.98 -29.27
C SER A 168 -7.53 -1.38 -27.91
N ALA A 169 -6.31 -1.60 -27.43
CA ALA A 169 -5.84 -1.02 -26.18
C ALA A 169 -5.73 0.52 -26.24
N ASN A 170 -5.36 1.08 -27.40
CA ASN A 170 -5.35 2.53 -27.60
C ASN A 170 -6.76 3.14 -27.52
N ALA A 171 -7.79 2.46 -28.01
CA ALA A 171 -9.17 2.92 -27.89
C ALA A 171 -9.58 3.01 -26.41
N LEU A 172 -9.18 2.07 -25.54
CA LEU A 172 -9.47 2.12 -24.10
C LEU A 172 -8.90 3.38 -23.42
N LEU A 173 -7.83 3.95 -23.95
CA LEU A 173 -7.20 5.15 -23.38
C LEU A 173 -8.01 6.44 -23.61
N ASP A 174 -9.04 6.41 -24.45
CA ASP A 174 -9.91 7.58 -24.72
C ASP A 174 -10.97 7.77 -23.62
N ALA A 175 -11.32 6.71 -22.87
CA ALA A 175 -12.21 6.83 -21.72
C ALA A 175 -11.69 7.84 -20.68
N GLU A 176 -12.53 8.79 -20.26
CA GLU A 176 -12.17 9.75 -19.22
C GLU A 176 -12.41 9.12 -17.84
N LEU A 177 -11.34 8.97 -17.08
CA LEU A 177 -11.37 8.42 -15.72
C LEU A 177 -10.93 9.47 -14.73
N SER A 178 -11.81 9.86 -13.81
CA SER A 178 -11.55 10.90 -12.81
C SER A 178 -11.94 10.49 -11.41
N VAL A 179 -11.20 11.03 -10.43
CA VAL A 179 -11.49 10.88 -9.00
C VAL A 179 -11.48 12.27 -8.37
N THR A 180 -12.54 12.60 -7.66
CA THR A 180 -12.65 13.85 -6.90
C THR A 180 -12.24 13.61 -5.46
N VAL A 181 -11.28 14.42 -4.98
CA VAL A 181 -10.80 14.41 -3.60
C VAL A 181 -11.00 15.82 -3.03
N ASP A 182 -11.78 15.96 -1.97
CA ASP A 182 -12.12 17.25 -1.34
C ASP A 182 -12.56 18.32 -2.37
N GLY A 183 -13.40 17.93 -3.32
CA GLY A 183 -13.92 18.81 -4.38
C GLY A 183 -12.95 19.08 -5.54
N THR A 184 -11.71 18.59 -5.48
CA THR A 184 -10.72 18.69 -6.56
C THR A 184 -10.76 17.45 -7.44
N ALA A 185 -11.04 17.62 -8.72
CA ALA A 185 -11.06 16.52 -9.69
C ALA A 185 -9.65 16.21 -10.22
N HIS A 186 -9.27 14.94 -10.16
CA HIS A 186 -8.03 14.40 -10.71
C HIS A 186 -8.35 13.44 -11.85
N THR A 187 -8.00 13.81 -13.07
CA THR A 187 -8.23 12.98 -14.26
C THR A 187 -6.96 12.21 -14.62
N ALA A 188 -7.09 10.90 -14.83
CA ALA A 188 -5.98 10.05 -15.22
C ALA A 188 -5.53 10.36 -16.65
N THR A 189 -4.25 10.62 -16.84
CA THR A 189 -3.66 10.84 -18.15
C THR A 189 -3.62 9.55 -18.97
N LYS A 190 -3.46 9.65 -20.31
CA LYS A 190 -3.30 8.46 -21.18
C LYS A 190 -2.11 7.60 -20.74
N ALA A 191 -0.99 8.21 -20.37
CA ALA A 191 0.20 7.49 -19.89
C ALA A 191 -0.07 6.73 -18.58
N GLN A 192 -0.79 7.34 -17.63
CA GLN A 192 -1.20 6.67 -16.40
C GLN A 192 -2.09 5.47 -16.71
N LYS A 193 -3.16 5.65 -17.51
CA LYS A 193 -4.05 4.56 -17.93
C LYS A 193 -3.30 3.44 -18.64
N ALA A 194 -2.37 3.79 -19.54
CA ALA A 194 -1.52 2.83 -20.23
C ALA A 194 -0.66 2.01 -19.25
N SER A 195 -0.12 2.62 -18.21
CA SER A 195 0.67 1.92 -17.20
C SER A 195 -0.12 0.87 -16.41
N TRP A 196 -1.45 0.96 -16.40
CA TRP A 196 -2.34 0.01 -15.71
C TRP A 196 -2.67 -1.23 -16.54
N ILE A 197 -2.38 -1.21 -17.87
CA ILE A 197 -2.71 -2.30 -18.78
C ILE A 197 -1.48 -3.17 -18.99
N ASP A 198 -1.62 -4.47 -18.70
CA ASP A 198 -0.63 -5.50 -18.96
C ASP A 198 -1.06 -6.36 -20.18
N PHE A 199 -0.10 -6.93 -20.89
CA PHE A 199 -0.32 -7.70 -22.12
C PHE A 199 0.25 -9.13 -21.99
N PRO A 200 -0.27 -9.96 -21.08
CA PRO A 200 0.19 -11.34 -20.97
C PRO A 200 -0.20 -12.16 -22.20
N VAL A 201 0.71 -13.07 -22.59
CA VAL A 201 0.40 -14.09 -23.60
C VAL A 201 -0.26 -15.27 -22.89
N LYS A 202 -1.49 -15.61 -23.28
CA LYS A 202 -2.24 -16.77 -22.80
C LYS A 202 -2.80 -17.54 -23.99
N ASP A 203 -2.59 -18.84 -24.02
CA ASP A 203 -3.08 -19.72 -25.10
C ASP A 203 -2.76 -19.19 -26.50
N SER A 204 -1.52 -18.76 -26.70
CA SER A 204 -1.00 -18.18 -27.95
C SER A 204 -1.72 -16.89 -28.40
N ARG A 205 -2.26 -16.10 -27.46
CA ARG A 205 -2.89 -14.80 -27.70
C ARG A 205 -2.42 -13.78 -26.69
N ILE A 206 -2.32 -12.53 -27.12
CA ILE A 206 -2.11 -11.40 -26.23
C ILE A 206 -3.46 -10.96 -25.66
N VAL A 207 -3.61 -10.99 -24.33
CA VAL A 207 -4.87 -10.62 -23.65
C VAL A 207 -4.62 -9.36 -22.81
N PRO A 208 -5.10 -8.19 -23.25
CA PRO A 208 -5.00 -6.97 -22.43
C PRO A 208 -5.71 -7.17 -21.09
N THR A 209 -5.04 -6.83 -20.01
CA THR A 209 -5.58 -6.98 -18.65
C THR A 209 -5.31 -5.72 -17.86
N VAL A 210 -6.36 -5.09 -17.31
CA VAL A 210 -6.21 -3.93 -16.42
C VAL A 210 -5.84 -4.45 -15.03
N SER A 211 -4.73 -3.95 -14.46
CA SER A 211 -4.27 -4.30 -13.10
C SER A 211 -5.01 -3.49 -12.04
N PRO A 212 -5.84 -4.10 -11.21
CA PRO A 212 -6.50 -3.41 -10.10
C PRO A 212 -5.50 -2.81 -9.10
N GLU A 213 -4.37 -3.47 -8.88
CA GLU A 213 -3.33 -3.03 -7.93
C GLU A 213 -2.72 -1.70 -8.37
N LYS A 214 -2.45 -1.54 -9.68
CA LYS A 214 -1.90 -0.30 -10.23
C LYS A 214 -2.90 0.86 -10.17
N VAL A 215 -4.17 0.59 -10.48
CA VAL A 215 -5.26 1.57 -10.34
C VAL A 215 -5.44 1.97 -8.88
N LYS A 216 -5.48 1.00 -7.97
CA LYS A 216 -5.58 1.25 -6.52
C LYS A 216 -4.41 2.11 -6.01
N ALA A 217 -3.19 1.83 -6.45
CA ALA A 217 -2.03 2.62 -6.06
C ALA A 217 -2.17 4.10 -6.49
N TRP A 218 -2.71 4.34 -7.70
CA TRP A 218 -2.99 5.70 -8.16
C TRP A 218 -4.07 6.38 -7.30
N VAL A 219 -5.21 5.73 -7.06
CA VAL A 219 -6.29 6.27 -6.20
C VAL A 219 -5.75 6.57 -4.81
N SER A 220 -4.99 5.66 -4.20
CA SER A 220 -4.38 5.85 -2.87
C SER A 220 -3.38 7.01 -2.84
N SER A 221 -2.65 7.26 -3.94
CA SER A 221 -1.73 8.39 -4.02
C SER A 221 -2.44 9.74 -3.97
N LEU A 222 -3.66 9.81 -4.53
CA LEU A 222 -4.48 11.03 -4.52
C LEU A 222 -5.03 11.36 -3.13
N THR A 223 -5.27 10.35 -2.30
CA THR A 223 -5.87 10.55 -0.96
C THR A 223 -4.84 10.79 0.14
N LYS A 224 -3.59 10.40 -0.07
CA LYS A 224 -2.54 10.38 0.95
C LYS A 224 -2.32 11.71 1.65
N GLU A 225 -2.28 12.81 0.91
CA GLU A 225 -2.08 14.15 1.46
C GLU A 225 -3.31 14.70 2.19
N ALA A 226 -4.49 14.18 1.85
CA ALA A 226 -5.75 14.58 2.47
C ALA A 226 -6.09 13.74 3.71
N GLU A 227 -5.45 12.59 3.91
CA GLU A 227 -5.61 11.79 5.14
C GLU A 227 -4.99 12.49 6.34
N ARG A 228 -5.57 12.30 7.52
CA ARG A 228 -5.09 12.88 8.78
C ARG A 228 -5.10 11.82 9.87
N ASP A 229 -4.05 11.81 10.68
CA ASP A 229 -4.01 11.02 11.91
C ASP A 229 -4.83 11.73 12.99
N PRO A 230 -5.48 10.98 13.89
CA PRO A 230 -6.13 11.58 15.05
C PRO A 230 -5.08 12.15 16.02
N VAL A 231 -5.41 13.28 16.64
CA VAL A 231 -4.63 13.85 17.75
C VAL A 231 -5.42 13.64 19.03
N ASN A 232 -4.84 12.92 20.00
CA ASN A 232 -5.54 12.59 21.22
C ASN A 232 -5.79 13.82 22.10
N ALA A 233 -6.93 13.85 22.77
CA ALA A 233 -7.19 14.79 23.85
C ALA A 233 -6.27 14.51 25.03
N ILE A 234 -5.85 15.53 25.76
CA ILE A 234 -5.09 15.38 27.02
C ILE A 234 -5.88 16.01 28.15
N ASN A 235 -6.14 15.21 29.18
CA ASN A 235 -6.60 15.71 30.47
C ASN A 235 -5.41 15.80 31.43
N ASP A 236 -5.28 16.91 32.13
CA ASP A 236 -4.44 16.98 33.31
C ASP A 236 -5.22 16.41 34.50
N VAL A 237 -4.62 15.43 35.17
CA VAL A 237 -5.21 14.73 36.30
C VAL A 237 -4.29 14.82 37.52
N ASP A 238 -4.85 14.74 38.73
CA ASP A 238 -4.07 14.60 39.94
C ASP A 238 -3.51 13.16 40.11
N SER A 239 -2.74 12.95 41.17
CA SER A 239 -2.15 11.64 41.48
C SER A 239 -3.19 10.54 41.80
N ALA A 240 -4.43 10.90 42.06
CA ALA A 240 -5.56 9.99 42.27
C ALA A 240 -6.32 9.72 40.96
N GLY A 241 -5.98 10.38 39.86
CA GLY A 241 -6.64 10.27 38.58
C GLY A 241 -7.87 11.17 38.40
N THR A 242 -8.08 12.13 39.31
CA THR A 242 -9.17 13.10 39.19
C THR A 242 -8.80 14.13 38.12
N VAL A 243 -9.70 14.37 37.15
CA VAL A 243 -9.48 15.36 36.11
C VAL A 243 -9.52 16.77 36.72
N LEU A 244 -8.42 17.50 36.53
CA LEU A 244 -8.27 18.89 36.98
C LEU A 244 -8.69 19.86 35.87
N GLN A 245 -8.31 19.57 34.64
CA GLN A 245 -8.68 20.36 33.45
C GLN A 245 -8.46 19.57 32.17
N LEU A 246 -9.12 19.97 31.10
CA LEU A 246 -8.73 19.61 29.74
C LEU A 246 -7.51 20.44 29.37
N ALA A 247 -6.37 19.80 29.05
CA ALA A 247 -5.14 20.49 28.65
C ALA A 247 -5.08 20.69 27.15
N ARG A 248 -5.54 19.70 26.36
CA ARG A 248 -5.59 19.78 24.92
C ARG A 248 -6.85 19.09 24.38
N PRO A 249 -7.66 19.76 23.57
CA PRO A 249 -8.77 19.13 22.86
C PRO A 249 -8.27 18.08 21.89
N GLY A 250 -8.98 16.95 21.75
CA GLY A 250 -8.71 15.95 20.74
C GLY A 250 -9.20 16.39 19.38
N LYS A 251 -8.59 15.80 18.36
CA LYS A 251 -8.92 16.04 16.95
C LYS A 251 -9.06 14.68 16.25
N SER A 252 -10.22 14.40 15.69
CA SER A 252 -10.41 13.19 14.90
C SER A 252 -9.58 13.24 13.63
N GLY A 253 -9.02 12.11 13.27
CA GLY A 253 -8.39 11.89 11.98
C GLY A 253 -9.40 11.51 10.90
N ARG A 254 -8.93 11.31 9.67
CA ARG A 254 -9.75 10.77 8.58
C ARG A 254 -8.93 9.87 7.66
N ARG A 255 -9.59 8.86 7.10
CA ARG A 255 -9.04 7.93 6.09
C ARG A 255 -10.02 7.80 4.94
N ALA A 256 -9.50 7.59 3.73
CA ALA A 256 -10.36 7.28 2.59
C ALA A 256 -11.16 6.00 2.84
N GLY A 257 -12.48 6.09 2.69
CA GLY A 257 -13.42 5.00 3.04
C GLY A 257 -13.83 4.11 1.88
N ASN A 258 -13.61 4.54 0.63
CA ASN A 258 -14.14 3.87 -0.55
C ASN A 258 -13.10 3.61 -1.65
N ILE A 259 -11.82 3.43 -1.31
CA ILE A 259 -10.75 3.17 -2.29
C ILE A 259 -11.07 1.93 -3.15
N GLU A 260 -11.54 0.82 -2.55
CA GLU A 260 -11.84 -0.41 -3.29
C GLU A 260 -13.02 -0.26 -4.28
N PRO A 261 -14.19 0.29 -3.90
CA PRO A 261 -15.26 0.58 -4.84
C PRO A 261 -14.83 1.50 -5.99
N VAL A 262 -14.10 2.59 -5.68
CA VAL A 262 -13.56 3.52 -6.69
C VAL A 262 -12.62 2.80 -7.64
N THR A 263 -11.67 2.03 -7.12
CA THR A 263 -10.75 1.21 -7.92
C THR A 263 -11.51 0.28 -8.86
N THR A 264 -12.50 -0.44 -8.34
CA THR A 264 -13.31 -1.38 -9.13
C THR A 264 -14.03 -0.66 -10.28
N ALA A 265 -14.64 0.49 -10.00
CA ALA A 265 -15.34 1.28 -11.01
C ALA A 265 -14.40 1.75 -12.13
N LEU A 266 -13.19 2.23 -11.77
CA LEU A 266 -12.18 2.69 -12.74
C LEU A 266 -11.62 1.53 -13.58
N VAL A 267 -11.37 0.37 -12.97
CA VAL A 267 -10.92 -0.85 -13.68
C VAL A 267 -11.96 -1.29 -14.70
N GLN A 268 -13.24 -1.32 -14.30
CA GLN A 268 -14.34 -1.67 -15.20
C GLN A 268 -14.51 -0.63 -16.31
N GLY A 269 -14.47 0.67 -15.96
CA GLY A 269 -14.58 1.74 -16.93
C GLY A 269 -13.50 1.66 -18.00
N LEU A 270 -12.22 1.51 -17.59
CA LEU A 270 -11.11 1.35 -18.53
C LEU A 270 -11.27 0.09 -19.39
N GLY A 271 -11.62 -1.05 -18.80
CA GLY A 271 -11.80 -2.31 -19.53
C GLY A 271 -12.97 -2.33 -20.54
N GLN A 272 -13.94 -1.42 -20.38
CA GLN A 272 -15.14 -1.32 -21.20
C GLN A 272 -15.20 -0.05 -22.07
N ASP A 273 -14.11 0.72 -22.14
CA ASP A 273 -14.07 2.02 -22.84
C ASP A 273 -15.20 2.96 -22.39
N THR A 274 -15.42 3.04 -21.09
CA THR A 274 -16.50 3.84 -20.49
C THR A 274 -15.91 4.87 -19.56
N SER A 275 -16.27 6.14 -19.75
CA SER A 275 -15.87 7.23 -18.84
C SER A 275 -16.50 7.07 -17.46
N VAL A 276 -15.69 7.25 -16.42
CA VAL A 276 -16.09 7.08 -15.02
C VAL A 276 -15.58 8.25 -14.20
N SER A 277 -16.47 8.83 -13.41
CA SER A 277 -16.12 9.83 -12.37
C SER A 277 -16.57 9.30 -11.02
N GLN A 278 -15.66 9.31 -10.05
CA GLN A 278 -15.91 8.85 -8.69
C GLN A 278 -15.48 9.91 -7.69
N GLU A 279 -16.11 9.91 -6.52
CA GLU A 279 -15.74 10.79 -5.41
C GLU A 279 -15.23 9.98 -4.23
N ILE A 280 -14.18 10.47 -3.57
CA ILE A 280 -13.66 9.87 -2.34
C ILE A 280 -14.55 10.23 -1.17
N SER A 281 -15.01 9.22 -0.45
CA SER A 281 -15.67 9.37 0.85
C SER A 281 -14.66 9.18 1.98
N TRP A 282 -14.87 9.91 3.08
CA TRP A 282 -13.99 9.87 4.24
C TRP A 282 -14.63 9.12 5.40
N ASN A 283 -13.85 8.25 6.03
CA ASN A 283 -14.17 7.66 7.32
C ASN A 283 -13.45 8.46 8.40
N GLU A 284 -14.18 8.88 9.42
CA GLU A 284 -13.61 9.48 10.62
C GLU A 284 -12.80 8.43 11.40
N VAL A 285 -11.61 8.81 11.84
CA VAL A 285 -10.79 8.04 12.78
C VAL A 285 -10.87 8.75 14.13
N PRO A 286 -11.62 8.23 15.10
CA PRO A 286 -11.81 8.92 16.38
C PRO A 286 -10.49 9.04 17.14
N HIS A 287 -10.31 10.15 17.86
CA HIS A 287 -9.21 10.33 18.78
C HIS A 287 -9.49 9.63 20.12
N SER A 288 -8.44 9.35 20.86
CA SER A 288 -8.51 8.86 22.24
C SER A 288 -8.32 10.01 23.25
N VAL A 289 -8.51 9.72 24.54
CA VAL A 289 -8.19 10.63 25.64
C VAL A 289 -7.02 10.06 26.41
N GLU A 290 -5.99 10.88 26.63
CA GLU A 290 -4.83 10.57 27.45
C GLU A 290 -4.88 11.39 28.75
N ASN A 291 -4.45 10.79 29.87
CA ASN A 291 -4.34 11.46 31.14
C ASN A 291 -2.87 11.75 31.45
N ARG A 292 -2.58 13.02 31.72
CA ARG A 292 -1.27 13.49 32.14
C ARG A 292 -1.31 13.86 33.62
N VAL A 293 -0.54 13.16 34.47
CA VAL A 293 -0.49 13.44 35.91
C VAL A 293 0.27 14.75 36.15
N VAL A 294 -0.39 15.71 36.80
CA VAL A 294 0.19 17.00 37.17
C VAL A 294 -0.04 17.27 38.67
N PRO A 295 0.72 18.18 39.30
CA PRO A 295 0.41 18.62 40.65
C PRO A 295 -1.01 19.18 40.76
N SER A 296 -1.67 18.97 41.88
CA SER A 296 -3.02 19.48 42.09
C SER A 296 -3.07 20.95 42.59
N GLY A 297 -1.94 21.47 43.03
CA GLY A 297 -1.80 22.84 43.54
C GLY A 297 -1.52 23.91 42.50
N PRO A 298 -1.22 25.14 42.94
CA PRO A 298 -0.90 26.26 42.07
C PRO A 298 0.32 26.00 41.17
N GLU A 299 1.21 25.14 41.59
CA GLU A 299 2.46 24.78 40.89
C GLU A 299 2.21 24.13 39.51
N ARG A 300 0.98 23.71 39.20
CA ARG A 300 0.63 23.21 37.88
C ARG A 300 0.57 24.28 36.80
N PHE A 301 0.39 25.56 37.21
CA PHE A 301 0.26 26.67 36.29
C PHE A 301 1.64 27.22 35.91
N ALA A 302 1.85 27.53 34.64
CA ALA A 302 3.06 28.17 34.14
C ALA A 302 3.28 29.58 34.73
N TYR A 303 2.22 30.16 35.30
CA TYR A 303 2.26 31.48 35.92
C TYR A 303 1.49 31.50 37.24
N GLN A 304 2.10 32.14 38.27
CA GLN A 304 1.49 32.28 39.58
C GLN A 304 0.73 33.60 39.66
N ALA A 305 -0.47 33.62 39.02
CA ALA A 305 -1.31 34.80 38.96
C ALA A 305 -1.94 35.14 40.34
N ARG A 306 -2.15 36.43 40.59
CA ARG A 306 -2.92 36.89 41.75
C ARG A 306 -4.40 36.56 41.54
N ALA A 307 -5.16 36.49 42.61
CA ALA A 307 -6.61 36.30 42.52
C ALA A 307 -7.27 37.36 41.63
N GLY A 308 -8.03 36.93 40.61
CA GLY A 308 -8.69 37.79 39.62
C GLY A 308 -7.76 38.43 38.57
N GLU A 309 -6.46 38.15 38.59
CA GLU A 309 -5.53 38.63 37.55
C GLU A 309 -5.82 37.91 36.22
N LYS A 310 -6.06 38.69 35.14
CA LYS A 310 -6.25 38.15 33.79
C LYS A 310 -4.91 37.78 33.18
N TRP A 311 -4.79 36.54 32.70
CA TRP A 311 -3.63 36.12 31.96
C TRP A 311 -3.97 35.05 30.92
N VAL A 312 -3.14 34.98 29.90
CA VAL A 312 -3.23 34.03 28.79
C VAL A 312 -2.07 33.04 28.89
N ASP A 313 -2.38 31.79 28.95
CA ASP A 313 -1.43 30.67 28.87
C ASP A 313 -1.34 30.21 27.40
N VAL A 314 -0.12 30.18 26.88
CA VAL A 314 0.18 29.67 25.53
C VAL A 314 1.16 28.52 25.68
N ASN A 315 0.62 27.32 25.63
CA ASN A 315 1.41 26.08 25.68
C ASN A 315 1.82 25.69 24.25
N LEU A 316 3.11 25.85 23.95
CA LEU A 316 3.69 25.55 22.64
C LEU A 316 3.83 24.04 22.39
N THR A 317 3.98 23.24 23.45
CA THR A 317 4.01 21.76 23.34
C THR A 317 2.67 21.18 22.90
N ASP A 318 1.59 21.67 23.52
CA ASP A 318 0.23 21.17 23.22
C ASP A 318 -0.43 22.00 22.09
N SER A 319 0.21 23.07 21.62
CA SER A 319 -0.35 24.04 20.67
C SER A 319 -1.72 24.55 21.11
N THR A 320 -1.82 25.01 22.37
CA THR A 320 -3.05 25.49 22.99
C THR A 320 -2.91 26.87 23.59
N LEU A 321 -4.04 27.58 23.68
CA LEU A 321 -4.19 28.83 24.37
C LEU A 321 -5.35 28.71 25.36
N THR A 322 -5.10 29.09 26.62
CA THR A 322 -6.13 29.13 27.67
C THR A 322 -6.12 30.51 28.36
N ALA A 323 -7.29 31.09 28.56
CA ALA A 323 -7.47 32.33 29.30
C ALA A 323 -7.90 32.07 30.73
N TYR A 324 -7.25 32.73 31.68
CA TYR A 324 -7.47 32.56 33.12
C TYR A 324 -7.76 33.86 33.82
N GLU A 325 -8.56 33.79 34.89
CA GLU A 325 -8.65 34.81 35.94
C GLU A 325 -8.17 34.19 37.27
N GLY A 326 -6.95 34.57 37.71
CA GLY A 326 -6.26 33.85 38.78
C GLY A 326 -5.95 32.43 38.35
N GLN A 327 -6.56 31.45 39.03
CA GLN A 327 -6.42 30.00 38.75
C GLN A 327 -7.64 29.41 38.03
N GLU A 328 -8.67 30.22 37.78
CA GLU A 328 -9.89 29.76 37.14
C GLU A 328 -9.81 29.89 35.62
N VAL A 329 -10.12 28.81 34.90
CA VAL A 329 -10.25 28.83 33.42
C VAL A 329 -11.47 29.65 33.05
N VAL A 330 -11.25 30.73 32.29
CA VAL A 330 -12.34 31.55 31.75
C VAL A 330 -12.71 31.10 30.36
N TYR A 331 -11.70 30.71 29.54
CA TYR A 331 -11.94 30.31 28.18
C TYR A 331 -10.79 29.44 27.64
N GLY A 332 -11.13 28.41 26.89
CA GLY A 332 -10.15 27.46 26.33
C GLY A 332 -10.19 26.08 27.00
N PRO A 333 -9.24 25.20 26.72
CA PRO A 333 -8.13 25.40 25.79
C PRO A 333 -8.59 25.49 24.33
N ILE A 334 -7.96 26.40 23.58
CA ILE A 334 -8.17 26.62 22.14
C ILE A 334 -6.97 26.06 21.39
N LEU A 335 -7.18 25.32 20.31
CA LEU A 335 -6.09 24.94 19.42
C LEU A 335 -5.59 26.14 18.63
N ILE A 336 -4.28 26.32 18.59
CA ILE A 336 -3.58 27.44 17.95
C ILE A 336 -2.46 26.94 17.05
N ASN A 337 -1.94 27.83 16.16
CA ASN A 337 -0.67 27.60 15.52
C ASN A 337 0.30 28.70 15.97
N HIS A 338 1.56 28.33 16.13
CA HIS A 338 2.63 29.20 16.60
C HIS A 338 3.83 29.20 15.64
N GLY A 339 4.92 29.84 16.00
CA GLY A 339 6.11 29.98 15.16
C GLY A 339 6.68 28.64 14.69
N GLY A 340 6.92 28.55 13.38
CA GLY A 340 7.58 27.39 12.76
C GLY A 340 9.10 27.43 12.90
N VAL A 341 9.77 26.41 12.33
CA VAL A 341 11.24 26.28 12.35
C VAL A 341 11.90 27.53 11.75
N GLY A 342 12.82 28.15 12.51
CA GLY A 342 13.51 29.39 12.15
C GLY A 342 12.72 30.67 12.43
N HIS A 343 11.48 30.55 12.93
CA HIS A 343 10.59 31.63 13.29
C HIS A 343 9.84 31.32 14.60
N GLU A 344 10.55 30.69 15.55
CA GLU A 344 9.96 30.19 16.78
C GLU A 344 9.30 31.30 17.61
N THR A 345 8.18 30.97 18.23
CA THR A 345 7.57 31.85 19.23
C THR A 345 8.46 31.92 20.46
N VAL A 346 8.78 33.11 20.92
CA VAL A 346 9.60 33.32 22.13
C VAL A 346 8.87 32.87 23.37
N THR A 347 9.55 32.22 24.30
CA THR A 347 9.02 31.82 25.62
C THR A 347 9.28 32.90 26.69
N GLY A 348 8.38 32.98 27.65
CA GLY A 348 8.49 33.93 28.75
C GLY A 348 7.17 34.51 29.23
N THR A 349 7.27 35.51 30.10
CA THR A 349 6.12 36.24 30.65
C THR A 349 6.14 37.69 30.13
N TYR A 350 5.05 38.04 29.46
CA TYR A 350 4.94 39.33 28.77
C TYR A 350 3.60 40.00 29.13
N LYS A 351 3.40 41.20 28.59
CA LYS A 351 2.10 41.92 28.74
C LYS A 351 1.60 42.43 27.40
N ILE A 352 0.30 42.35 27.17
CA ILE A 352 -0.35 43.03 26.02
C ILE A 352 -0.06 44.51 26.16
N TYR A 353 0.53 45.15 25.15
CA TYR A 353 0.90 46.55 25.19
C TYR A 353 0.23 47.38 24.08
N LEU A 354 -0.27 46.71 23.02
CA LEU A 354 -0.91 47.38 21.88
C LEU A 354 -1.96 46.49 21.27
N ARG A 355 -3.12 47.06 20.84
CA ARG A 355 -4.24 46.28 20.33
C ARG A 355 -4.90 46.97 19.15
N TYR A 356 -5.33 46.16 18.16
CA TYR A 356 -6.14 46.61 17.02
C TYR A 356 -7.27 45.63 16.75
N GLN A 357 -8.43 46.15 16.29
CA GLN A 357 -9.52 45.30 15.79
C GLN A 357 -9.12 44.64 14.47
N ALA A 358 -8.38 45.35 13.63
CA ALA A 358 -7.80 44.87 12.40
C ALA A 358 -6.55 45.66 12.05
N GLN A 359 -5.55 45.00 11.50
CA GLN A 359 -4.29 45.62 11.09
C GLN A 359 -3.65 44.81 9.96
N ASP A 360 -2.95 45.49 9.03
CA ASP A 360 -2.09 44.84 8.07
C ASP A 360 -0.80 44.39 8.76
N MET A 361 -0.36 43.13 8.53
CA MET A 361 0.81 42.54 9.12
C MET A 361 1.83 42.14 8.04
N GLY A 362 3.12 42.30 8.34
CA GLY A 362 4.19 42.21 7.34
C GLY A 362 4.22 43.46 6.46
N CYS A 363 4.27 43.29 5.15
CA CYS A 363 4.26 44.39 4.16
C CYS A 363 5.47 45.30 4.26
N THR A 364 6.59 44.84 4.77
CA THR A 364 7.87 45.58 4.88
C THR A 364 9.00 44.84 4.18
N PRO A 365 10.09 45.49 3.81
CA PRO A 365 11.25 44.81 3.22
C PRO A 365 11.84 43.69 4.09
N GLU A 366 11.79 43.85 5.42
CA GLU A 366 12.25 42.82 6.38
C GLU A 366 11.27 41.65 6.49
N TRP A 367 9.97 41.94 6.25
CA TRP A 367 8.89 40.95 6.31
C TRP A 367 8.10 41.00 5.01
N PRO A 368 8.54 40.34 3.94
CA PRO A 368 7.97 40.49 2.59
C PRO A 368 6.57 39.85 2.43
N TYR A 369 6.12 39.02 3.39
CA TYR A 369 4.73 38.59 3.42
C TYR A 369 3.82 39.79 3.75
N CYS A 370 2.58 39.77 3.32
CA CYS A 370 1.65 40.87 3.51
C CYS A 370 0.23 40.36 3.70
N GLU A 371 -0.18 40.25 4.98
CA GLU A 371 -1.52 39.86 5.36
C GLU A 371 -2.30 41.10 5.71
N ARG A 372 -3.38 41.38 4.93
CA ARG A 372 -4.18 42.57 5.09
C ARG A 372 -5.40 42.36 5.98
N GLY A 373 -5.69 43.34 6.83
CA GLY A 373 -6.90 43.35 7.66
C GLY A 373 -6.90 42.19 8.69
N VAL A 374 -5.74 41.77 9.19
CA VAL A 374 -5.65 40.74 10.21
C VAL A 374 -6.47 41.10 11.42
N PRO A 375 -7.47 40.27 11.81
CA PRO A 375 -8.43 40.65 12.84
C PRO A 375 -7.92 40.34 14.26
N TRP A 376 -8.40 41.15 15.23
CA TRP A 376 -8.31 40.94 16.67
C TRP A 376 -6.87 40.84 17.17
N VAL A 377 -6.01 41.78 16.75
CA VAL A 377 -4.56 41.78 17.04
C VAL A 377 -4.29 42.31 18.44
N SER A 378 -3.49 41.58 19.22
CA SER A 378 -2.98 41.99 20.54
C SER A 378 -1.48 41.73 20.61
N TYR A 379 -0.64 42.76 20.47
CA TYR A 379 0.82 42.67 20.59
C TYR A 379 1.25 42.52 22.05
N TRP A 380 2.12 41.55 22.33
CA TRP A 380 2.60 41.23 23.66
C TRP A 380 4.14 41.24 23.79
N HIS A 381 4.88 41.07 22.69
CA HIS A 381 6.35 41.22 22.66
C HIS A 381 6.81 41.65 21.27
N LYS A 382 7.42 42.85 21.14
CA LYS A 382 7.88 43.38 19.84
C LYS A 382 6.78 43.19 18.75
N SER A 383 7.10 42.47 17.67
CA SER A 383 6.18 42.14 16.60
C SER A 383 5.30 40.89 16.85
N TYR A 384 5.47 40.23 17.98
CA TYR A 384 4.67 39.03 18.32
C TYR A 384 3.28 39.44 18.83
N ALA A 385 2.27 38.82 18.25
CA ALA A 385 0.86 39.10 18.58
C ALA A 385 0.04 37.83 18.73
N LEU A 386 -1.04 37.92 19.50
CA LEU A 386 -2.21 37.05 19.40
C LEU A 386 -3.12 37.66 18.34
N HIS A 387 -3.59 36.87 17.35
CA HIS A 387 -4.49 37.41 16.33
C HIS A 387 -5.31 36.32 15.65
N GLY A 388 -6.43 36.69 15.04
CA GLY A 388 -7.21 35.81 14.19
C GLY A 388 -6.47 35.55 12.87
N ALA A 389 -6.51 34.29 12.40
CA ALA A 389 -5.83 33.86 11.17
C ALA A 389 -6.83 33.23 10.19
N PRO A 390 -7.55 34.04 9.37
CA PRO A 390 -8.57 33.55 8.46
C PRO A 390 -8.03 32.69 7.30
N TRP A 391 -6.72 32.73 7.02
CA TRP A 391 -6.04 31.92 6.02
C TRP A 391 -5.67 30.52 6.52
N VAL A 392 -5.64 30.32 7.84
CA VAL A 392 -5.30 29.03 8.46
C VAL A 392 -6.51 28.11 8.39
N LYS A 393 -6.34 26.93 7.82
CA LYS A 393 -7.40 25.92 7.68
C LYS A 393 -7.43 24.94 8.85
N GLU A 394 -6.25 24.64 9.41
CA GLU A 394 -6.12 23.68 10.50
C GLU A 394 -5.27 24.24 11.66
N PHE A 395 -5.77 24.09 12.89
CA PHE A 395 -5.12 24.54 14.10
C PHE A 395 -4.68 23.33 14.96
N GLY A 396 -3.62 23.54 15.74
CA GLY A 396 -3.09 22.56 16.68
C GLY A 396 -2.04 21.64 16.07
N ILE A 397 -1.64 20.61 16.82
CA ILE A 397 -0.63 19.63 16.41
C ILE A 397 -1.11 18.84 15.19
N GLY A 398 -0.17 18.43 14.34
CA GLY A 398 -0.42 17.60 13.16
C GLY A 398 -0.83 18.38 11.92
N THR A 399 -0.64 19.71 11.91
CA THR A 399 -0.75 20.55 10.72
C THR A 399 0.62 21.09 10.31
N ASP A 400 0.81 21.31 9.00
CA ASP A 400 2.00 21.97 8.45
C ASP A 400 1.88 23.51 8.51
N GLU A 401 0.73 24.03 8.95
CA GLU A 401 0.46 25.46 9.04
C GLU A 401 1.11 26.05 10.29
N SER A 402 2.09 26.93 10.12
CA SER A 402 2.81 27.63 11.18
C SER A 402 2.80 29.14 10.96
N SER A 403 3.31 29.92 11.90
CA SER A 403 3.46 31.36 11.81
C SER A 403 4.94 31.81 11.76
N HIS A 404 5.14 33.11 11.62
CA HIS A 404 6.46 33.76 11.79
C HIS A 404 6.70 34.18 13.25
N GLY A 405 6.10 33.47 14.21
CA GLY A 405 6.26 33.69 15.64
C GLY A 405 5.02 34.20 16.37
N CYS A 406 4.05 34.78 15.66
CA CYS A 406 2.75 35.14 16.22
C CYS A 406 1.94 33.89 16.62
N ILE A 407 0.94 34.07 17.43
CA ILE A 407 -0.04 33.04 17.79
C ILE A 407 -1.25 33.21 16.89
N ASN A 408 -1.38 32.30 15.93
CA ASN A 408 -2.53 32.20 15.04
C ASN A 408 -3.69 31.51 15.78
N ILE A 409 -4.82 32.15 15.82
CA ILE A 409 -6.01 31.71 16.56
C ILE A 409 -7.20 31.65 15.57
N PRO A 410 -8.13 30.69 15.67
CA PRO A 410 -9.38 30.75 14.92
C PRO A 410 -10.08 32.11 15.12
N VAL A 411 -10.58 32.72 14.04
CA VAL A 411 -11.03 34.12 14.08
C VAL A 411 -12.09 34.41 15.16
N ALA A 412 -13.06 33.51 15.34
CA ALA A 412 -14.09 33.66 16.36
C ALA A 412 -13.50 33.59 17.79
N GLU A 413 -12.52 32.71 17.99
CA GLU A 413 -11.84 32.52 19.28
C GLU A 413 -10.94 33.76 19.57
N ALA A 414 -10.22 34.25 18.57
CA ALA A 414 -9.40 35.45 18.68
C ALA A 414 -10.26 36.68 19.09
N GLN A 415 -11.47 36.77 18.54
CA GLN A 415 -12.43 37.83 18.93
C GLN A 415 -12.78 37.75 20.42
N ARG A 416 -13.08 36.54 20.91
CA ARG A 416 -13.42 36.34 22.34
C ARG A 416 -12.27 36.68 23.26
N ILE A 417 -11.06 36.22 22.95
CA ILE A 417 -9.83 36.54 23.70
C ILE A 417 -9.57 38.03 23.66
N TRP A 418 -9.72 38.68 22.49
CA TRP A 418 -9.54 40.11 22.33
C TRP A 418 -10.56 40.90 23.15
N GLN A 419 -11.84 40.56 23.16
CA GLN A 419 -12.88 41.22 23.95
C GLN A 419 -12.68 41.08 25.45
N TRP A 420 -12.23 39.92 25.91
CA TRP A 420 -12.01 39.64 27.31
C TRP A 420 -10.72 40.27 27.85
N SER A 421 -9.62 40.25 27.05
CA SER A 421 -8.31 40.79 27.44
C SER A 421 -8.26 42.32 27.33
N GLU A 422 -7.26 42.94 27.93
CA GLU A 422 -7.00 44.38 27.89
C GLU A 422 -5.50 44.67 27.83
N ILE A 423 -5.11 45.93 27.59
CA ILE A 423 -3.70 46.34 27.73
C ILE A 423 -3.29 46.10 29.17
N GLY A 424 -2.15 45.42 29.37
CA GLY A 424 -1.65 44.99 30.65
C GLY A 424 -1.97 43.53 31.00
N THR A 425 -2.89 42.85 30.26
CA THR A 425 -3.11 41.39 30.42
C THR A 425 -1.82 40.65 30.22
N THR A 426 -1.48 39.74 31.14
CA THR A 426 -0.27 38.92 31.08
C THR A 426 -0.43 37.84 30.01
N VAL A 427 0.61 37.62 29.21
CA VAL A 427 0.75 36.51 28.25
C VAL A 427 1.97 35.68 28.65
N VAL A 428 1.77 34.41 28.90
CA VAL A 428 2.81 33.44 29.26
C VAL A 428 2.94 32.42 28.14
N THR A 429 4.13 32.31 27.60
CA THR A 429 4.44 31.35 26.53
C THR A 429 5.46 30.36 27.05
N HIS A 430 5.23 29.07 26.89
CA HIS A 430 6.11 28.00 27.40
C HIS A 430 5.93 26.71 26.60
N TYR A 431 6.85 25.79 26.80
CA TYR A 431 6.76 24.40 26.30
C TYR A 431 6.20 23.47 27.36
#